data_b03d8a2df3fbc7486562c8772ec8c5ad
#
_entry.id   b03d8a2df3fbc7486562c8772ec8c5ad
#
_cell.length_a   1.000
_cell.length_b   1.000
_cell.length_c   1.000
_cell.angle_alpha   90.00
_cell.angle_beta   90.00
_cell.angle_gamma   90.00
#
_symmetry.space_group_name_H-M   'P 1'
#
loop_
_entity.id
_entity.type
_entity.pdbx_description
1 polymer ?
#
loop_
_entity_poly.entity_id
_entity_poly.type
_entity_poly.pdbx_seq_one_letter_code
_entity_poly.pdbx_strand_id
1 'polypeptide(L)'
;RALNLSLFDYDRDTNPELSKIEGVTSFCHVLTESNTTHKSVPMLLSPVSAQNFDFIYYRKSIITAFKEAGFQTAFFSNQRYNHSFIDFFGMEANTYDFIKEDSQDSQYNPSDDDLLMLVEKELEKGNRKQFIVLHTYGSHFNYRERYPEAAAFFLPDFPVDAEVKYKDNLMNAYDNSIRYTDNFLARIIHLLEEQQVDASMLYTSDHGEDIFDDGRHLFLHASPVPSYYQLHVPFLLWTSDSYREE
;
A
#
# COMPACT_ATOMS: atom_id res chain seq x y z
N ARG A 1 -12.64 -3.43 3.09
CA ARG A 1 -12.69 -2.29 4.04
C ARG A 1 -11.58 -1.25 3.81
N ALA A 2 -10.59 -1.55 3.00
CA ALA A 2 -9.38 -0.75 2.95
C ALA A 2 -9.55 0.65 2.34
N LEU A 3 -10.22 0.82 1.20
CA LEU A 3 -10.49 2.12 0.60
C LEU A 3 -11.97 2.27 0.32
N ASN A 4 -12.46 3.49 0.51
CA ASN A 4 -13.85 3.74 0.33
C ASN A 4 -14.14 4.89 -0.62
N LEU A 5 -13.77 4.70 -1.85
CA LEU A 5 -14.34 5.46 -2.93
C LEU A 5 -15.83 5.13 -3.03
N SER A 6 -16.63 6.07 -3.49
CA SER A 6 -18.11 5.99 -3.58
C SER A 6 -18.70 4.70 -4.20
N LEU A 7 -17.83 3.86 -4.78
CA LEU A 7 -18.18 2.55 -5.35
C LEU A 7 -18.32 1.42 -4.32
N PHE A 8 -17.95 1.63 -3.05
CA PHE A 8 -17.85 0.57 -2.03
C PHE A 8 -18.94 0.64 -0.96
N ASP A 9 -19.96 1.48 -1.11
CA ASP A 9 -21.10 1.65 -0.19
C ASP A 9 -20.69 1.78 1.30
N TYR A 10 -19.58 2.48 1.57
CA TYR A 10 -19.14 2.74 2.92
C TYR A 10 -19.52 4.17 3.31
N ASP A 11 -20.22 4.36 4.38
CA ASP A 11 -20.86 5.63 4.76
C ASP A 11 -19.88 6.73 5.20
N ARG A 12 -18.58 6.39 5.37
CA ARG A 12 -17.59 7.31 5.92
C ARG A 12 -16.67 7.83 4.84
N ASP A 13 -16.40 9.13 4.88
CA ASP A 13 -15.50 9.81 3.94
C ASP A 13 -14.03 9.49 4.26
N THR A 14 -13.54 8.37 3.72
CA THR A 14 -12.16 7.92 3.90
C THR A 14 -11.24 8.24 2.71
N ASN A 15 -11.80 8.73 1.59
CA ASN A 15 -11.04 9.06 0.38
C ASN A 15 -11.33 10.47 -0.16
N PRO A 16 -11.18 11.53 0.66
CA PRO A 16 -11.55 12.88 0.26
C PRO A 16 -10.66 13.46 -0.84
N GLU A 17 -9.42 13.00 -0.98
CA GLU A 17 -8.49 13.54 -1.97
C GLU A 17 -8.57 12.78 -3.30
N LEU A 18 -8.46 11.46 -3.31
CA LEU A 18 -8.56 10.68 -4.54
C LEU A 18 -9.92 10.82 -5.24
N SER A 19 -11.00 11.08 -4.50
CA SER A 19 -12.33 11.31 -5.08
C SER A 19 -12.43 12.57 -5.94
N LYS A 20 -11.48 13.49 -5.84
CA LYS A 20 -11.41 14.75 -6.60
C LYS A 20 -10.47 14.66 -7.79
N ILE A 21 -9.60 13.64 -7.84
CA ILE A 21 -8.59 13.49 -8.89
C ILE A 21 -9.20 12.82 -10.12
N GLU A 22 -9.07 13.46 -11.26
CA GLU A 22 -9.44 12.87 -12.54
C GLU A 22 -8.50 11.74 -12.95
N GLY A 23 -9.01 10.77 -13.73
CA GLY A 23 -8.22 9.65 -14.20
C GLY A 23 -8.05 8.50 -13.20
N VAL A 24 -8.61 8.60 -12.01
CA VAL A 24 -8.65 7.49 -11.05
C VAL A 24 -9.80 6.54 -11.38
N THR A 25 -9.43 5.28 -11.62
CA THR A 25 -10.37 4.16 -11.80
C THR A 25 -10.21 3.19 -10.64
N SER A 26 -11.31 2.82 -9.99
CA SER A 26 -11.30 1.80 -8.93
C SER A 26 -12.04 0.54 -9.34
N PHE A 27 -11.52 -0.62 -8.88
CA PHE A 27 -12.09 -1.94 -9.13
C PHE A 27 -12.61 -2.49 -7.80
N CYS A 28 -13.92 -2.79 -7.73
CA CYS A 28 -14.59 -3.09 -6.46
C CYS A 28 -14.62 -4.57 -6.06
N HIS A 29 -14.21 -5.49 -6.93
CA HIS A 29 -14.28 -6.93 -6.67
C HIS A 29 -12.91 -7.60 -6.84
N VAL A 30 -11.92 -7.11 -6.09
CA VAL A 30 -10.55 -7.66 -6.13
C VAL A 30 -10.27 -8.40 -4.84
N LEU A 31 -9.81 -9.63 -4.97
CA LEU A 31 -9.40 -10.47 -3.84
C LEU A 31 -7.92 -10.80 -3.97
N THR A 32 -7.20 -10.72 -2.86
CA THR A 32 -5.86 -11.27 -2.76
C THR A 32 -5.90 -12.79 -2.53
N GLU A 33 -4.86 -13.49 -2.94
CA GLU A 33 -4.75 -14.94 -2.74
C GLU A 33 -4.18 -15.33 -1.37
N SER A 34 -3.76 -14.37 -0.55
CA SER A 34 -3.25 -14.61 0.80
C SER A 34 -3.59 -13.46 1.74
N ASN A 35 -3.82 -13.79 3.00
CA ASN A 35 -4.04 -12.84 4.09
C ASN A 35 -2.76 -12.60 4.93
N THR A 36 -1.59 -12.79 4.33
CA THR A 36 -0.29 -12.57 5.00
C THR A 36 0.71 -11.94 4.05
N THR A 37 1.34 -10.86 4.47
CA THR A 37 2.26 -10.03 3.68
C THR A 37 3.41 -10.84 3.06
N HIS A 38 4.01 -11.76 3.81
CA HIS A 38 5.13 -12.57 3.32
C HIS A 38 4.78 -13.53 2.17
N LYS A 39 3.49 -13.71 1.87
CA LYS A 39 3.00 -14.46 0.71
C LYS A 39 2.38 -13.56 -0.34
N SER A 40 1.51 -12.63 0.08
CA SER A 40 0.75 -11.78 -0.84
C SER A 40 1.66 -10.83 -1.63
N VAL A 41 2.61 -10.13 -0.99
CA VAL A 41 3.51 -9.22 -1.70
C VAL A 41 4.40 -9.94 -2.71
N PRO A 42 5.05 -11.08 -2.40
CA PRO A 42 5.76 -11.84 -3.43
C PRO A 42 4.88 -12.29 -4.60
N MET A 43 3.61 -12.65 -4.36
CA MET A 43 2.66 -12.99 -5.44
C MET A 43 2.27 -11.76 -6.27
N LEU A 44 2.17 -10.56 -5.66
CA LEU A 44 1.97 -9.31 -6.39
C LEU A 44 3.16 -8.93 -7.27
N LEU A 45 4.37 -9.23 -6.81
CA LEU A 45 5.61 -8.86 -7.49
C LEU A 45 6.11 -9.90 -8.49
N SER A 46 5.51 -11.08 -8.56
CA SER A 46 5.98 -12.18 -9.42
C SER A 46 4.84 -12.95 -10.06
N PRO A 47 5.07 -13.78 -11.08
CA PRO A 47 4.03 -14.56 -11.74
C PRO A 47 3.65 -15.84 -10.98
N VAL A 48 3.85 -15.91 -9.67
CA VAL A 48 3.39 -17.03 -8.84
C VAL A 48 2.02 -16.76 -8.24
N SER A 49 1.28 -17.81 -7.95
CA SER A 49 -0.02 -17.80 -7.29
C SER A 49 0.02 -18.66 -6.03
N ALA A 50 -1.03 -18.64 -5.21
CA ALA A 50 -1.15 -19.53 -4.07
C ALA A 50 -1.07 -21.02 -4.44
N GLN A 51 -1.49 -21.39 -5.68
CA GLN A 51 -1.45 -22.78 -6.16
C GLN A 51 -0.06 -23.27 -6.54
N ASN A 52 0.86 -22.36 -6.87
CA ASN A 52 2.20 -22.70 -7.36
C ASN A 52 3.31 -21.89 -6.64
N PHE A 53 3.08 -21.50 -5.39
CA PHE A 53 3.97 -20.61 -4.64
C PHE A 53 5.41 -21.15 -4.55
N ASP A 54 5.61 -22.45 -4.53
CA ASP A 54 6.95 -23.07 -4.48
C ASP A 54 7.83 -22.73 -5.70
N PHE A 55 7.23 -22.31 -6.81
CA PHE A 55 7.98 -21.83 -7.97
C PHE A 55 8.63 -20.46 -7.77
N ILE A 56 8.35 -19.77 -6.67
CA ILE A 56 8.91 -18.43 -6.38
C ILE A 56 10.45 -18.42 -6.43
N TYR A 57 11.08 -19.51 -6.03
CA TYR A 57 12.55 -19.67 -6.08
C TYR A 57 13.14 -19.65 -7.49
N TYR A 58 12.31 -19.78 -8.51
CA TYR A 58 12.70 -19.89 -9.93
C TYR A 58 12.11 -18.77 -10.78
N ARG A 59 11.48 -17.76 -10.16
CA ARG A 59 10.81 -16.67 -10.87
C ARG A 59 11.49 -15.34 -10.61
N LYS A 60 11.53 -14.53 -11.65
CA LYS A 60 11.92 -13.13 -11.58
C LYS A 60 10.71 -12.28 -11.18
N SER A 61 10.97 -11.15 -10.54
CA SER A 61 9.92 -10.20 -10.23
C SER A 61 9.52 -9.35 -11.45
N ILE A 62 8.41 -8.63 -11.31
CA ILE A 62 8.00 -7.59 -12.25
C ILE A 62 9.06 -6.48 -12.34
N ILE A 63 9.82 -6.23 -11.28
CA ILE A 63 10.93 -5.25 -11.26
C ILE A 63 12.00 -5.64 -12.27
N THR A 64 12.42 -6.92 -12.26
CA THR A 64 13.36 -7.44 -13.25
C THR A 64 12.77 -7.38 -14.67
N ALA A 65 11.48 -7.68 -14.85
CA ALA A 65 10.86 -7.59 -16.17
C ALA A 65 10.91 -6.16 -16.75
N PHE A 66 10.60 -5.15 -15.95
CA PHE A 66 10.72 -3.75 -16.36
C PHE A 66 12.18 -3.34 -16.61
N LYS A 67 13.11 -3.81 -15.77
CA LYS A 67 14.54 -3.56 -15.95
C LYS A 67 15.04 -4.14 -17.28
N GLU A 68 14.66 -5.37 -17.63
CA GLU A 68 14.99 -6.02 -18.91
C GLU A 68 14.34 -5.30 -20.11
N ALA A 69 13.18 -4.66 -19.89
CA ALA A 69 12.53 -3.79 -20.88
C ALA A 69 13.16 -2.39 -21.02
N GLY A 70 14.25 -2.12 -20.31
CA GLY A 70 15.02 -0.89 -20.40
C GLY A 70 14.51 0.25 -19.53
N PHE A 71 13.72 -0.06 -18.50
CA PHE A 71 13.32 0.93 -17.48
C PHE A 71 14.41 1.08 -16.42
N GLN A 72 14.60 2.29 -15.92
CA GLN A 72 15.26 2.53 -14.64
C GLN A 72 14.28 2.10 -13.54
N THR A 73 14.69 1.18 -12.68
CA THR A 73 13.81 0.62 -11.66
C THR A 73 14.19 1.05 -10.26
N ALA A 74 13.20 1.36 -9.42
CA ALA A 74 13.41 1.70 -8.02
C ALA A 74 12.43 0.92 -7.13
N PHE A 75 12.88 0.57 -5.92
CA PHE A 75 12.06 -0.04 -4.88
C PHE A 75 12.33 0.67 -3.55
N PHE A 76 11.31 1.29 -2.99
CA PHE A 76 11.40 1.99 -1.71
C PHE A 76 10.42 1.41 -0.72
N SER A 77 10.90 1.02 0.46
CA SER A 77 10.10 0.33 1.47
C SER A 77 10.14 1.05 2.81
N ASN A 78 8.97 1.34 3.37
CA ASN A 78 8.82 1.74 4.77
C ASN A 78 8.64 0.52 5.69
N GLN A 79 9.29 -0.57 5.37
CA GLN A 79 9.38 -1.75 6.24
C GLN A 79 10.84 -2.13 6.46
N ARG A 80 11.08 -2.87 7.54
CA ARG A 80 12.42 -3.34 7.86
C ARG A 80 12.87 -4.42 6.88
N TYR A 81 14.13 -4.36 6.53
CA TYR A 81 14.78 -5.49 5.87
C TYR A 81 14.74 -6.74 6.77
N ASN A 82 14.18 -7.83 6.28
CA ASN A 82 13.90 -9.03 7.07
C ASN A 82 14.28 -10.35 6.37
N HIS A 83 15.06 -10.27 5.28
CA HIS A 83 15.48 -11.42 4.46
C HIS A 83 14.34 -12.20 3.80
N SER A 84 13.19 -11.57 3.56
CA SER A 84 12.05 -12.17 2.87
C SER A 84 12.20 -12.09 1.33
N PHE A 85 11.26 -12.74 0.61
CA PHE A 85 11.17 -12.56 -0.84
C PHE A 85 10.81 -11.12 -1.25
N ILE A 86 10.22 -10.33 -0.36
CA ILE A 86 9.94 -8.90 -0.60
C ILE A 86 11.26 -8.16 -0.78
N ASP A 87 12.18 -8.37 0.16
CA ASP A 87 13.51 -7.75 0.11
C ASP A 87 14.31 -8.25 -1.09
N PHE A 88 14.26 -9.57 -1.33
CA PHE A 88 14.94 -10.18 -2.47
C PHE A 88 14.50 -9.57 -3.80
N PHE A 89 13.19 -9.45 -4.03
CA PHE A 89 12.67 -8.82 -5.23
C PHE A 89 12.91 -7.32 -5.26
N GLY A 90 12.82 -6.63 -4.12
CA GLY A 90 13.14 -5.21 -4.03
C GLY A 90 14.58 -4.91 -4.45
N MET A 91 15.53 -5.74 -4.03
CA MET A 91 16.95 -5.62 -4.39
C MET A 91 17.25 -5.95 -5.86
N GLU A 92 16.31 -6.48 -6.63
CA GLU A 92 16.46 -6.58 -8.09
C GLU A 92 16.44 -5.21 -8.78
N ALA A 93 15.91 -4.16 -8.14
CA ALA A 93 15.85 -2.81 -8.67
C ALA A 93 17.25 -2.20 -8.86
N ASN A 94 17.35 -1.19 -9.75
CA ASN A 94 18.59 -0.42 -9.92
C ASN A 94 18.90 0.43 -8.68
N THR A 95 17.86 0.97 -8.04
CA THR A 95 17.93 1.71 -6.77
C THR A 95 16.96 1.08 -5.80
N TYR A 96 17.36 0.85 -4.56
CA TYR A 96 16.45 0.40 -3.52
C TYR A 96 16.83 1.01 -2.17
N ASP A 97 15.81 1.19 -1.31
CA ASP A 97 16.00 1.68 0.06
C ASP A 97 14.93 1.09 0.98
N PHE A 98 15.36 0.66 2.17
CA PHE A 98 14.53 0.21 3.27
C PHE A 98 14.67 1.23 4.40
N ILE A 99 13.76 2.21 4.45
CA ILE A 99 13.94 3.41 5.30
C ILE A 99 13.75 3.14 6.79
N LYS A 100 13.17 2.02 7.16
CA LYS A 100 12.96 1.63 8.56
C LYS A 100 14.14 0.83 9.09
N GLU A 101 15.02 1.48 9.84
CA GLU A 101 16.19 0.85 10.41
C GLU A 101 15.88 -0.08 11.59
N ASP A 102 16.78 -1.04 11.82
CA ASP A 102 16.68 -2.04 12.90
C ASP A 102 17.24 -1.54 14.25
N SER A 103 17.74 -0.31 14.31
CA SER A 103 18.37 0.21 15.52
C SER A 103 17.35 0.46 16.63
N GLN A 104 17.51 -0.21 17.76
CA GLN A 104 16.73 0.05 18.99
C GLN A 104 16.94 1.47 19.54
N ASP A 105 18.01 2.14 19.09
CA ASP A 105 18.39 3.49 19.51
C ASP A 105 17.84 4.60 18.59
N SER A 106 17.23 4.26 17.46
CA SER A 106 16.64 5.25 16.56
C SER A 106 15.35 5.79 17.18
N GLN A 107 15.38 7.06 17.58
CA GLN A 107 14.18 7.80 17.99
C GLN A 107 13.28 8.13 16.77
N TYR A 108 13.78 7.93 15.56
CA TYR A 108 13.06 8.18 14.33
C TYR A 108 12.32 6.93 13.87
N ASN A 109 10.99 7.06 13.74
CA ASN A 109 10.13 6.03 13.17
C ASN A 109 9.55 6.59 11.86
N PRO A 110 10.12 6.23 10.69
CA PRO A 110 9.68 6.77 9.41
C PRO A 110 8.21 6.50 9.15
N SER A 111 7.55 7.47 8.53
CA SER A 111 6.19 7.37 7.99
C SER A 111 6.22 7.06 6.50
N ASP A 112 5.06 6.74 5.91
CA ASP A 112 4.97 6.55 4.46
C ASP A 112 5.28 7.85 3.69
N ASP A 113 5.07 9.03 4.32
CA ASP A 113 5.44 10.33 3.73
C ASP A 113 6.94 10.45 3.42
N ASP A 114 7.79 9.76 4.17
CA ASP A 114 9.24 9.80 3.92
C ASP A 114 9.62 9.14 2.56
N LEU A 115 8.76 8.28 2.04
CA LEU A 115 8.92 7.71 0.69
C LEU A 115 8.76 8.75 -0.41
N LEU A 116 8.00 9.85 -0.18
CA LEU A 116 7.81 10.92 -1.18
C LEU A 116 9.13 11.55 -1.59
N MET A 117 10.00 11.83 -0.62
CA MET A 117 11.32 12.41 -0.92
C MET A 117 12.19 11.48 -1.78
N LEU A 118 12.03 10.16 -1.64
CA LEU A 118 12.75 9.19 -2.46
C LEU A 118 12.19 9.16 -3.88
N VAL A 119 10.87 9.29 -4.04
CA VAL A 119 10.23 9.40 -5.35
C VAL A 119 10.70 10.67 -6.06
N GLU A 120 10.66 11.83 -5.39
CA GLU A 120 11.13 13.11 -5.92
C GLU A 120 12.57 12.99 -6.45
N LYS A 121 13.49 12.48 -5.62
CA LYS A 121 14.90 12.26 -6.01
C LYS A 121 15.04 11.29 -7.18
N GLU A 122 14.18 10.27 -7.28
CA GLU A 122 14.25 9.32 -8.40
C GLU A 122 13.76 9.97 -9.69
N LEU A 123 12.68 10.77 -9.63
CA LEU A 123 12.14 11.52 -10.77
C LEU A 123 13.13 12.59 -11.26
N GLU A 124 13.83 13.29 -10.37
CA GLU A 124 14.87 14.29 -10.70
C GLU A 124 16.03 13.72 -11.53
N LYS A 125 16.26 12.41 -11.52
CA LYS A 125 17.28 11.78 -12.37
C LYS A 125 16.98 11.92 -13.88
N GLY A 126 15.75 12.28 -14.25
CA GLY A 126 15.35 12.58 -15.61
C GLY A 126 15.41 11.38 -16.57
N ASN A 127 15.30 10.17 -16.08
CA ASN A 127 15.27 8.96 -16.88
C ASN A 127 13.97 8.90 -17.69
N ARG A 128 14.05 8.56 -18.99
CA ARG A 128 12.89 8.54 -19.88
C ARG A 128 11.86 7.46 -19.53
N LYS A 129 12.32 6.33 -18.96
CA LYS A 129 11.47 5.21 -18.58
C LYS A 129 11.80 4.83 -17.14
N GLN A 130 10.85 5.00 -16.26
CA GLN A 130 11.03 4.68 -14.85
C GLN A 130 9.92 3.73 -14.39
N PHE A 131 10.27 2.77 -13.54
CA PHE A 131 9.34 1.91 -12.84
C PHE A 131 9.68 1.93 -11.36
N ILE A 132 8.79 2.51 -10.56
CA ILE A 132 9.00 2.73 -9.13
C ILE A 132 7.99 1.90 -8.36
N VAL A 133 8.46 1.09 -7.43
CA VAL A 133 7.62 0.33 -6.49
C VAL A 133 7.76 0.96 -5.11
N LEU A 134 6.63 1.33 -4.52
CA LEU A 134 6.54 1.82 -3.14
C LEU A 134 5.89 0.75 -2.27
N HIS A 135 6.63 0.26 -1.29
CA HIS A 135 6.14 -0.69 -0.31
C HIS A 135 5.88 0.05 1.01
N THR A 136 4.66 0.53 1.17
CA THR A 136 4.21 1.32 2.32
C THR A 136 3.98 0.45 3.55
N TYR A 137 3.96 1.08 4.72
CA TYR A 137 3.48 0.45 5.94
C TYR A 137 1.94 0.45 5.99
N GLY A 138 1.34 1.48 5.38
CA GLY A 138 -0.10 1.61 5.19
C GLY A 138 -0.90 1.56 6.48
N SER A 139 -2.04 0.87 6.43
CA SER A 139 -2.97 0.74 7.57
C SER A 139 -2.68 -0.49 8.44
N HIS A 140 -1.40 -0.85 8.61
CA HIS A 140 -1.00 -1.95 9.50
C HIS A 140 -1.26 -1.60 10.98
N PHE A 141 -1.69 -2.56 11.78
CA PHE A 141 -1.83 -2.38 13.23
C PHE A 141 -0.47 -2.07 13.91
N ASN A 142 -0.36 -1.15 14.88
CA ASN A 142 -1.39 -0.35 15.50
C ASN A 142 -1.81 0.84 14.61
N TYR A 143 -3.07 0.91 14.22
CA TYR A 143 -3.59 1.90 13.26
C TYR A 143 -3.34 3.34 13.70
N ARG A 144 -3.44 3.63 15.03
CA ARG A 144 -3.25 4.99 15.58
C ARG A 144 -1.84 5.52 15.35
N GLU A 145 -0.87 4.66 15.17
CA GLU A 145 0.52 5.03 14.90
C GLU A 145 0.80 5.33 13.42
N ARG A 146 -0.19 5.17 12.55
CA ARG A 146 -0.03 5.32 11.10
C ARG A 146 -0.20 6.74 10.60
N TYR A 147 -0.67 7.66 11.45
CA TYR A 147 -0.92 9.06 11.10
C TYR A 147 -0.60 9.95 12.30
N PRO A 148 -0.20 11.23 12.06
CA PRO A 148 0.02 12.20 13.13
C PRO A 148 -1.32 12.61 13.75
N GLU A 149 -1.28 13.11 15.00
CA GLU A 149 -2.49 13.52 15.72
C GLU A 149 -3.31 14.57 14.96
N ALA A 150 -2.65 15.49 14.28
CA ALA A 150 -3.29 16.54 13.48
C ALA A 150 -4.09 16.01 12.29
N ALA A 151 -3.85 14.76 11.85
CA ALA A 151 -4.56 14.10 10.75
C ALA A 151 -5.73 13.25 11.26
N ALA A 152 -5.96 13.14 12.55
CA ALA A 152 -7.10 12.43 13.13
C ALA A 152 -8.41 13.15 12.80
N PHE A 153 -9.31 12.49 12.10
CA PHE A 153 -10.61 13.02 11.68
C PHE A 153 -11.78 12.35 12.42
N PHE A 154 -11.74 11.02 12.52
CA PHE A 154 -12.74 10.24 13.25
C PHE A 154 -12.30 10.02 14.68
N LEU A 155 -13.10 10.46 15.64
CA LEU A 155 -12.78 10.44 17.06
C LEU A 155 -13.91 9.79 17.88
N PRO A 156 -13.62 9.17 19.04
CA PRO A 156 -12.29 8.90 19.60
C PRO A 156 -11.56 7.76 18.87
N ASP A 157 -10.23 7.88 18.73
CA ASP A 157 -9.39 6.94 17.95
C ASP A 157 -8.30 6.24 18.78
N PHE A 158 -8.37 6.36 20.11
CA PHE A 158 -7.48 5.64 21.02
C PHE A 158 -8.18 4.43 21.62
N PRO A 159 -8.02 3.22 21.06
CA PRO A 159 -8.48 2.01 21.72
C PRO A 159 -7.57 1.71 22.93
N VAL A 160 -8.17 1.35 24.03
CA VAL A 160 -7.43 0.91 25.24
C VAL A 160 -6.85 -0.49 25.00
N ASP A 161 -7.55 -1.29 24.24
CA ASP A 161 -7.16 -2.68 23.91
C ASP A 161 -7.86 -3.14 22.62
N ALA A 162 -7.37 -4.23 22.02
CA ALA A 162 -7.96 -4.88 20.86
C ALA A 162 -9.12 -5.82 21.28
N GLU A 163 -10.17 -5.23 21.82
CA GLU A 163 -11.38 -5.95 22.26
C GLU A 163 -12.62 -5.41 21.54
N VAL A 164 -13.64 -6.27 21.41
CA VAL A 164 -14.93 -5.93 20.75
C VAL A 164 -15.57 -4.65 21.32
N LYS A 165 -15.46 -4.43 22.63
CA LYS A 165 -16.01 -3.23 23.29
C LYS A 165 -15.37 -1.91 22.83
N TYR A 166 -14.16 -1.97 22.21
CA TYR A 166 -13.45 -0.83 21.64
C TYR A 166 -13.48 -0.79 20.12
N LYS A 167 -14.38 -1.58 19.51
CA LYS A 167 -14.50 -1.68 18.04
C LYS A 167 -14.60 -0.32 17.37
N ASP A 168 -15.42 0.59 17.91
CA ASP A 168 -15.62 1.91 17.31
C ASP A 168 -14.35 2.76 17.32
N ASN A 169 -13.57 2.69 18.39
CA ASN A 169 -12.28 3.38 18.48
C ASN A 169 -11.26 2.78 17.47
N LEU A 170 -11.23 1.45 17.36
CA LEU A 170 -10.38 0.75 16.40
C LEU A 170 -10.77 1.10 14.96
N MET A 171 -12.06 1.15 14.66
CA MET A 171 -12.55 1.58 13.36
C MET A 171 -12.21 3.02 13.05
N ASN A 172 -12.34 3.94 14.03
CA ASN A 172 -11.94 5.33 13.87
C ASN A 172 -10.46 5.45 13.54
N ALA A 173 -9.60 4.75 14.29
CA ALA A 173 -8.16 4.75 14.03
C ALA A 173 -7.83 4.13 12.65
N TYR A 174 -8.49 3.04 12.27
CA TYR A 174 -8.30 2.42 10.97
C TYR A 174 -8.72 3.36 9.83
N ASP A 175 -9.89 3.97 9.92
CA ASP A 175 -10.40 4.89 8.90
C ASP A 175 -9.54 6.17 8.78
N ASN A 176 -8.99 6.66 9.89
CA ASN A 176 -8.00 7.74 9.87
C ASN A 176 -6.72 7.32 9.12
N SER A 177 -6.25 6.09 9.31
CA SER A 177 -5.09 5.58 8.57
C SER A 177 -5.36 5.46 7.06
N ILE A 178 -6.59 5.10 6.67
CA ILE A 178 -7.02 5.09 5.26
C ILE A 178 -7.04 6.50 4.68
N ARG A 179 -7.57 7.49 5.41
CA ARG A 179 -7.52 8.90 4.98
C ARG A 179 -6.10 9.41 4.81
N TYR A 180 -5.18 8.96 5.66
CA TYR A 180 -3.78 9.33 5.54
C TYR A 180 -3.13 8.71 4.31
N THR A 181 -3.45 7.44 4.01
CA THR A 181 -3.03 6.77 2.77
C THR A 181 -3.62 7.46 1.54
N ASP A 182 -4.88 7.88 1.58
CA ASP A 182 -5.54 8.65 0.52
C ASP A 182 -4.76 9.93 0.18
N ASN A 183 -4.39 10.71 1.20
CA ASN A 183 -3.59 11.91 1.03
C ASN A 183 -2.19 11.59 0.45
N PHE A 184 -1.54 10.54 0.95
CA PHE A 184 -0.24 10.09 0.43
C PHE A 184 -0.32 9.75 -1.06
N LEU A 185 -1.32 8.98 -1.49
CA LEU A 185 -1.50 8.61 -2.89
C LEU A 185 -1.80 9.83 -3.78
N ALA A 186 -2.63 10.75 -3.30
CA ALA A 186 -2.91 12.01 -4.00
C ALA A 186 -1.63 12.83 -4.22
N ARG A 187 -0.75 12.92 -3.22
CA ARG A 187 0.54 13.60 -3.35
C ARG A 187 1.48 12.92 -4.34
N ILE A 188 1.50 11.59 -4.42
CA ILE A 188 2.23 10.86 -5.47
C ILE A 188 1.70 11.24 -6.86
N ILE A 189 0.38 11.27 -7.03
CA ILE A 189 -0.24 11.66 -8.31
C ILE A 189 0.17 13.07 -8.69
N HIS A 190 0.09 14.03 -7.77
CA HIS A 190 0.49 15.41 -8.04
C HIS A 190 1.98 15.52 -8.41
N LEU A 191 2.86 14.77 -7.76
CA LEU A 191 4.27 14.72 -8.16
C LEU A 191 4.45 14.20 -9.60
N LEU A 192 3.66 13.21 -10.01
CA LEU A 192 3.71 12.69 -11.37
C LEU A 192 3.13 13.69 -12.39
N GLU A 193 2.05 14.39 -12.06
CA GLU A 193 1.45 15.45 -12.88
C GLU A 193 2.42 16.61 -13.12
N GLU A 194 3.17 17.01 -12.09
CA GLU A 194 4.19 18.07 -12.19
C GLU A 194 5.31 17.73 -13.16
N GLN A 195 5.59 16.46 -13.41
CA GLN A 195 6.59 16.03 -14.39
C GLN A 195 6.13 16.23 -15.84
N GLN A 196 4.83 16.39 -16.10
CA GLN A 196 4.26 16.56 -17.44
C GLN A 196 4.68 15.45 -18.43
N VAL A 197 4.65 14.21 -17.97
CA VAL A 197 5.01 12.99 -18.73
C VAL A 197 3.87 11.98 -18.72
N ASP A 198 3.93 11.01 -19.63
CA ASP A 198 3.02 9.86 -19.59
C ASP A 198 3.30 9.04 -18.34
N ALA A 199 2.36 9.04 -17.44
CA ALA A 199 2.49 8.37 -16.15
C ALA A 199 1.24 7.58 -15.79
N SER A 200 1.45 6.49 -15.05
CA SER A 200 0.38 5.74 -14.42
C SER A 200 0.80 5.30 -13.02
N MET A 201 -0.17 5.23 -12.12
CA MET A 201 0.00 4.68 -10.78
C MET A 201 -1.01 3.56 -10.56
N LEU A 202 -0.52 2.38 -10.16
CA LEU A 202 -1.35 1.29 -9.71
C LEU A 202 -1.17 1.15 -8.20
N TYR A 203 -2.28 1.16 -7.47
CA TYR A 203 -2.30 0.93 -6.03
C TYR A 203 -3.14 -0.29 -5.69
N THR A 204 -2.61 -1.14 -4.82
CA THR A 204 -3.35 -2.22 -4.19
C THR A 204 -2.83 -2.47 -2.78
N SER A 205 -3.68 -3.02 -1.91
CA SER A 205 -3.22 -3.61 -0.66
C SER A 205 -2.86 -5.08 -0.89
N ASP A 206 -1.93 -5.57 -0.12
CA ASP A 206 -1.51 -6.98 -0.16
C ASP A 206 -2.53 -7.90 0.53
N HIS A 207 -3.21 -7.43 1.56
CA HIS A 207 -4.37 -8.07 2.21
C HIS A 207 -5.25 -7.03 2.90
N GLY A 208 -6.40 -7.47 3.36
CA GLY A 208 -7.27 -6.68 4.21
C GLY A 208 -7.15 -7.07 5.69
N GLU A 209 -8.03 -6.52 6.53
CA GLU A 209 -8.04 -6.72 7.97
C GLU A 209 -9.45 -6.94 8.52
N ASP A 210 -9.59 -7.79 9.54
CA ASP A 210 -10.78 -7.88 10.36
C ASP A 210 -10.70 -6.92 11.55
N ILE A 211 -11.81 -6.25 11.82
CA ILE A 211 -12.01 -5.47 13.05
C ILE A 211 -13.33 -5.94 13.65
N PHE A 212 -13.38 -7.22 14.05
CA PHE A 212 -14.59 -7.85 14.59
C PHE A 212 -15.80 -7.74 13.65
N ASP A 213 -15.60 -7.97 12.35
CA ASP A 213 -16.59 -7.68 11.31
C ASP A 213 -17.68 -8.71 11.18
N ASP A 214 -17.39 -9.96 11.48
CA ASP A 214 -18.37 -11.05 11.44
C ASP A 214 -18.56 -11.74 12.81
N GLY A 215 -19.45 -12.69 12.86
CA GLY A 215 -19.78 -13.44 14.08
C GLY A 215 -18.65 -14.30 14.67
N ARG A 216 -17.50 -14.40 13.97
CA ARG A 216 -16.30 -15.07 14.48
C ARG A 216 -15.45 -14.16 15.36
N HIS A 217 -15.74 -12.86 15.36
CA HIS A 217 -14.99 -11.83 16.08
C HIS A 217 -13.49 -11.86 15.81
N LEU A 218 -13.10 -12.08 14.54
CA LEU A 218 -11.71 -12.05 14.13
C LEU A 218 -11.15 -10.63 14.25
N PHE A 219 -9.87 -10.55 14.55
CA PHE A 219 -9.12 -9.29 14.61
C PHE A 219 -7.82 -9.44 13.82
N LEU A 220 -7.44 -8.40 13.07
CA LEU A 220 -6.29 -8.36 12.15
C LEU A 220 -6.42 -9.34 10.96
N HIS A 221 -5.29 -9.86 10.51
CA HIS A 221 -5.13 -10.77 9.38
C HIS A 221 -4.54 -12.11 9.84
N ALA A 222 -4.08 -12.92 8.89
CA ALA A 222 -3.40 -14.20 9.12
C ALA A 222 -4.27 -15.28 9.80
N SER A 223 -5.61 -15.16 9.78
CA SER A 223 -6.49 -16.23 10.26
C SER A 223 -6.33 -17.49 9.40
N PRO A 224 -6.28 -18.69 10.00
CA PRO A 224 -6.18 -19.95 9.25
C PRO A 224 -7.32 -20.16 8.24
N VAL A 225 -8.50 -19.62 8.55
CA VAL A 225 -9.65 -19.53 7.64
C VAL A 225 -9.97 -18.04 7.50
N PRO A 226 -9.46 -17.38 6.45
CA PRO A 226 -9.64 -15.94 6.28
C PRO A 226 -11.11 -15.56 6.10
N SER A 227 -11.45 -14.36 6.51
CA SER A 227 -12.73 -13.74 6.18
C SER A 227 -12.65 -13.06 4.80
N TYR A 228 -13.81 -12.68 4.28
CA TYR A 228 -13.89 -11.78 3.13
C TYR A 228 -13.12 -10.47 3.38
N TYR A 229 -13.16 -9.92 4.59
CA TYR A 229 -12.51 -8.68 4.97
C TYR A 229 -10.97 -8.75 4.95
N GLN A 230 -10.40 -9.93 5.16
CA GLN A 230 -8.96 -10.16 5.05
C GLN A 230 -8.49 -10.34 3.60
N LEU A 231 -9.38 -10.71 2.68
CA LEU A 231 -9.03 -10.99 1.29
C LEU A 231 -9.45 -9.88 0.33
N HIS A 232 -10.51 -9.11 0.64
CA HIS A 232 -10.98 -8.03 -0.21
C HIS A 232 -10.08 -6.81 -0.09
N VAL A 233 -9.44 -6.45 -1.20
CA VAL A 233 -8.44 -5.39 -1.26
C VAL A 233 -8.84 -4.29 -2.25
N PRO A 234 -8.39 -3.05 -2.04
CA PRO A 234 -8.51 -1.99 -3.04
C PRO A 234 -7.65 -2.32 -4.26
N PHE A 235 -8.10 -1.91 -5.42
CA PHE A 235 -7.30 -1.91 -6.63
C PHE A 235 -7.64 -0.65 -7.42
N LEU A 236 -6.70 0.27 -7.51
CA LEU A 236 -6.86 1.57 -8.14
C LEU A 236 -5.83 1.73 -9.27
N LEU A 237 -6.27 2.32 -10.35
CA LEU A 237 -5.42 2.75 -11.44
C LEU A 237 -5.66 4.24 -11.68
N TRP A 238 -4.59 5.02 -11.69
CA TRP A 238 -4.58 6.39 -12.17
C TRP A 238 -3.69 6.49 -13.40
N THR A 239 -4.08 7.34 -14.36
CA THR A 239 -3.30 7.66 -15.55
C THR A 239 -3.31 9.17 -15.79
N SER A 240 -2.18 9.71 -16.22
CA SER A 240 -2.08 11.12 -16.64
C SER A 240 -2.96 11.39 -17.87
N ASP A 241 -3.30 12.66 -18.10
CA ASP A 241 -4.10 13.08 -19.25
C ASP A 241 -3.43 12.68 -20.57
N SER A 242 -2.13 12.95 -20.69
CA SER A 242 -1.34 12.58 -21.87
C SER A 242 -1.39 11.08 -22.17
N TYR A 243 -1.34 10.24 -21.13
CA TYR A 243 -1.43 8.78 -21.28
C TYR A 243 -2.82 8.31 -21.76
N ARG A 244 -3.89 9.08 -21.47
CA ARG A 244 -5.27 8.74 -21.90
C ARG A 244 -5.60 9.18 -23.32
N GLU A 245 -4.83 10.16 -23.86
CA GLU A 245 -5.04 10.69 -25.20
C GLU A 245 -4.34 9.87 -26.30
N GLU A 246 -3.43 8.95 -25.95
CA GLU A 246 -2.80 7.99 -26.84
C GLU A 246 -3.67 6.73 -27.06
#